data_50df8ea233ec468f7440b8c715bd0e26
#
_entry.id   50df8ea233ec468f7440b8c715bd0e26
#
_cell.length_a   1.000
_cell.length_b   1.000
_cell.length_c   1.000
_cell.angle_alpha   90.00
_cell.angle_beta   90.00
_cell.angle_gamma   90.00
#
_symmetry.space_group_name_H-M   'P 1'
#
loop_
_entity.id
_entity.type
_entity.pdbx_description
1 polymer ?
#
loop_
_entity_poly.entity_id
_entity_poly.type
_entity_poly.pdbx_seq_one_letter_code
_entity_poly.pdbx_strand_id
1 'polypeptide(L)'
;MQALFGRYSSGQLRYRSKKNTVIFEEKGQITVFLSLLLIVLIGFSFVVVEGVSSYGASALGEDAVKNAGENVLANYDRELFNKYHIFFLDPREKNYILSDGKADVAQYFSGNSFFNVFCNSLEMTEEVTAVEEDGLYLKHEIREWMKYRQEEKVKDTLKQLINNVKTNNADRKEYQNEAEEETGNIEQSEENKIEEDKEDKAEEETVSQEVQKERTTWKEIKEALQLLTKTGILFYVSDHPEQLSRKSIPEGNLPSRAKKREQEEHKVEEFLFSGSGLKGIKSMLSVDFSINTNSTLWTKENYIVPYIEECFLDYSEEGKGKKNDVREQVLAYEKEYLIKGQPSDLDNLKRVANDILLLRFINNYIFTGRDAEIQSQVNIMASALTGVVGIPQTAKAVQMMLRAALSYGESLLELHTLFEGGEISLTKDRENWNLELKTMVKQLKEKKAVKKGKHNISYKDYLKVLLFMKGNSTILCYRMMDIMQENIACKEAGFLMENCLFSYKWEGSLSFGSVKMKFEKQVSY
;
A
#
# COMPACT_ATOMS: atom_id res chain seq x y z
N MET A 1 36.78 -103.80 -26.88
CA MET A 1 36.76 -105.12 -27.54
C MET A 1 36.79 -104.90 -29.02
N GLN A 2 37.94 -105.21 -29.58
CA GLN A 2 38.17 -106.30 -30.54
C GLN A 2 37.34 -106.11 -31.80
N ALA A 3 37.99 -106.00 -32.89
CA ALA A 3 39.02 -106.65 -33.70
C ALA A 3 38.34 -106.96 -35.04
N LEU A 4 38.88 -106.95 -36.11
CA LEU A 4 40.03 -107.40 -36.78
C LEU A 4 39.70 -107.72 -38.25
N PHE A 5 40.65 -107.49 -39.17
CA PHE A 5 40.92 -108.23 -40.39
C PHE A 5 39.90 -108.20 -41.54
N GLY A 6 40.32 -108.00 -42.68
CA GLY A 6 41.51 -108.22 -43.50
C GLY A 6 41.30 -107.91 -44.99
N ARG A 7 42.31 -107.51 -45.58
CA ARG A 7 43.10 -107.87 -46.74
C ARG A 7 42.47 -108.13 -48.11
N TYR A 8 43.25 -107.48 -49.01
CA TYR A 8 43.60 -107.81 -50.39
C TYR A 8 42.65 -107.21 -51.49
N SER A 9 43.08 -106.66 -52.47
CA SER A 9 44.27 -106.51 -53.31
C SER A 9 43.89 -105.91 -54.68
N SER A 10 44.83 -105.29 -55.22
CA SER A 10 44.99 -104.97 -56.69
C SER A 10 44.21 -103.80 -57.25
N GLY A 11 44.83 -102.77 -57.43
CA GLY A 11 45.50 -102.28 -58.64
C GLY A 11 44.57 -101.68 -59.70
N GLN A 12 44.61 -100.42 -59.74
CA GLN A 12 44.72 -99.74 -61.03
C GLN A 12 44.85 -98.20 -60.85
N LEU A 13 45.82 -97.65 -61.43
CA LEU A 13 46.09 -96.26 -61.63
C LEU A 13 44.90 -95.49 -62.27
N ARG A 14 44.46 -94.42 -61.60
CA ARG A 14 43.80 -93.36 -62.31
C ARG A 14 43.99 -92.00 -61.62
N TYR A 15 44.59 -91.10 -62.24
CA TYR A 15 44.46 -89.68 -62.24
C TYR A 15 44.10 -88.98 -60.93
N ARG A 16 45.06 -88.37 -60.34
CA ARG A 16 45.00 -87.37 -59.28
C ARG A 16 44.50 -86.06 -59.90
N SER A 17 43.25 -85.80 -59.84
CA SER A 17 42.67 -84.48 -60.02
C SER A 17 42.87 -83.67 -58.74
N LYS A 18 43.65 -82.62 -58.75
CA LYS A 18 43.85 -81.66 -57.72
C LYS A 18 42.50 -80.99 -57.44
N LYS A 19 41.84 -81.29 -56.32
CA LYS A 19 40.94 -80.41 -55.62
C LYS A 19 41.63 -79.96 -54.36
N ASN A 20 42.59 -79.13 -54.48
CA ASN A 20 43.05 -78.26 -53.42
C ASN A 20 42.60 -76.86 -53.82
N THR A 21 41.77 -76.23 -53.05
CA THR A 21 41.75 -74.78 -52.83
C THR A 21 40.41 -74.18 -52.37
N VAL A 22 39.58 -74.89 -51.70
CA VAL A 22 38.33 -74.22 -51.23
C VAL A 22 38.30 -74.01 -49.73
N ILE A 23 39.10 -74.67 -48.91
CA ILE A 23 39.04 -74.55 -47.43
C ILE A 23 39.70 -73.32 -46.87
N PHE A 24 40.68 -72.70 -47.62
CA PHE A 24 41.36 -71.48 -47.17
C PHE A 24 40.64 -70.18 -47.50
N GLU A 25 39.75 -70.16 -48.52
CA GLU A 25 38.93 -68.98 -48.85
C GLU A 25 37.79 -68.80 -47.91
N GLU A 26 37.15 -69.88 -47.43
CA GLU A 26 36.04 -69.77 -46.48
C GLU A 26 36.48 -69.20 -45.11
N LYS A 27 37.68 -69.55 -44.63
CA LYS A 27 38.18 -68.97 -43.36
C LYS A 27 38.57 -67.52 -43.51
N GLY A 28 39.04 -67.06 -44.66
CA GLY A 28 39.34 -65.65 -44.97
C GLY A 28 38.01 -64.80 -45.04
N GLN A 29 36.97 -65.36 -45.60
CA GLN A 29 35.67 -64.64 -45.71
C GLN A 29 35.04 -64.47 -44.34
N ILE A 30 35.11 -65.45 -43.45
CA ILE A 30 34.57 -65.36 -42.08
C ILE A 30 35.31 -64.28 -41.27
N THR A 31 36.63 -64.19 -41.35
CA THR A 31 37.44 -63.17 -40.66
C THR A 31 37.15 -61.77 -41.16
N VAL A 32 37.01 -61.58 -42.46
CA VAL A 32 36.59 -60.30 -43.04
C VAL A 32 35.18 -59.91 -42.62
N PHE A 33 34.25 -60.83 -42.64
CA PHE A 33 32.87 -60.60 -42.16
C PHE A 33 32.86 -60.24 -40.67
N LEU A 34 33.60 -60.94 -39.82
CA LEU A 34 33.69 -60.66 -38.39
C LEU A 34 34.33 -59.30 -38.11
N SER A 35 35.34 -58.92 -38.88
CA SER A 35 35.97 -57.59 -38.74
C SER A 35 35.07 -56.45 -39.17
N LEU A 36 34.28 -56.63 -40.26
CA LEU A 36 33.25 -55.66 -40.66
C LEU A 36 32.13 -55.57 -39.62
N LEU A 37 31.66 -56.69 -39.08
CA LEU A 37 30.66 -56.71 -38.03
C LEU A 37 31.16 -56.01 -36.77
N LEU A 38 32.44 -56.22 -36.40
CA LEU A 38 33.04 -55.55 -35.24
C LEU A 38 33.14 -54.03 -35.45
N ILE A 39 33.52 -53.57 -36.64
CA ILE A 39 33.52 -52.15 -36.97
C ILE A 39 32.14 -51.52 -36.84
N VAL A 40 31.09 -52.22 -37.35
CA VAL A 40 29.71 -51.75 -37.22
C VAL A 40 29.27 -51.72 -35.75
N LEU A 41 29.60 -52.75 -34.94
CA LEU A 41 29.31 -52.78 -33.53
C LEU A 41 30.01 -51.67 -32.76
N ILE A 42 31.29 -51.41 -33.05
CA ILE A 42 32.05 -50.30 -32.45
C ILE A 42 31.41 -48.97 -32.86
N GLY A 43 31.09 -48.81 -34.15
CA GLY A 43 30.42 -47.62 -34.62
C GLY A 43 29.06 -47.38 -33.96
N PHE A 44 28.27 -48.43 -33.83
CA PHE A 44 26.97 -48.36 -33.10
C PHE A 44 27.17 -48.03 -31.61
N SER A 45 28.18 -48.64 -30.97
CA SER A 45 28.51 -48.33 -29.56
C SER A 45 28.91 -46.86 -29.37
N PHE A 46 29.69 -46.28 -30.30
CA PHE A 46 30.01 -44.86 -30.27
C PHE A 46 28.77 -44.00 -30.38
N VAL A 47 27.86 -44.30 -31.30
CA VAL A 47 26.61 -43.55 -31.47
C VAL A 47 25.74 -43.61 -30.21
N VAL A 48 25.65 -44.81 -29.57
CA VAL A 48 24.92 -44.96 -28.33
C VAL A 48 25.56 -44.19 -27.17
N VAL A 49 26.87 -44.26 -27.02
CA VAL A 49 27.62 -43.53 -25.99
C VAL A 49 27.48 -42.01 -26.21
N GLU A 50 27.61 -41.52 -27.43
CA GLU A 50 27.44 -40.11 -27.76
C GLU A 50 26.02 -39.65 -27.49
N GLY A 51 25.01 -40.44 -27.87
CA GLY A 51 23.59 -40.15 -27.58
C GLY A 51 23.29 -40.09 -26.08
N VAL A 52 23.75 -41.06 -25.30
CA VAL A 52 23.59 -41.08 -23.84
C VAL A 52 24.35 -39.92 -23.18
N SER A 53 25.57 -39.63 -23.63
CA SER A 53 26.33 -38.51 -23.09
C SER A 53 25.70 -37.16 -23.42
N SER A 54 25.20 -36.98 -24.65
CA SER A 54 24.50 -35.76 -25.05
C SER A 54 23.20 -35.57 -24.25
N TYR A 55 22.45 -36.62 -24.02
CA TYR A 55 21.24 -36.57 -23.17
C TYR A 55 21.60 -36.24 -21.73
N GLY A 56 22.60 -36.89 -21.15
CA GLY A 56 23.08 -36.58 -19.81
C GLY A 56 23.58 -35.14 -19.67
N ALA A 57 24.35 -34.67 -20.66
CA ALA A 57 24.83 -33.27 -20.71
C ALA A 57 23.66 -32.28 -20.82
N SER A 58 22.61 -32.64 -21.56
CA SER A 58 21.37 -31.79 -21.66
C SER A 58 20.64 -31.70 -20.32
N ALA A 59 20.43 -32.83 -19.63
CA ALA A 59 19.76 -32.85 -18.34
C ALA A 59 20.54 -32.05 -17.27
N LEU A 60 21.84 -32.27 -17.19
CA LEU A 60 22.73 -31.50 -16.30
C LEU A 60 22.80 -30.01 -16.69
N GLY A 61 22.71 -29.71 -17.98
CA GLY A 61 22.70 -28.34 -18.49
C GLY A 61 21.45 -27.59 -18.08
N GLU A 62 20.30 -28.23 -18.12
CA GLU A 62 19.05 -27.66 -17.63
C GLU A 62 19.13 -27.34 -16.13
N ASP A 63 19.62 -28.29 -15.33
CA ASP A 63 19.80 -28.09 -13.89
C ASP A 63 20.83 -26.98 -13.59
N ALA A 64 21.92 -26.92 -14.33
CA ALA A 64 22.94 -25.88 -14.15
C ALA A 64 22.39 -24.48 -14.46
N VAL A 65 21.65 -24.33 -15.57
CA VAL A 65 21.03 -23.04 -15.94
C VAL A 65 19.95 -22.65 -14.93
N LYS A 66 19.15 -23.61 -14.46
CA LYS A 66 18.16 -23.37 -13.42
C LYS A 66 18.82 -22.89 -12.12
N ASN A 67 19.82 -23.63 -11.63
CA ASN A 67 20.51 -23.27 -10.38
C ASN A 67 21.19 -21.91 -10.47
N ALA A 68 21.82 -21.58 -11.61
CA ALA A 68 22.40 -20.27 -11.83
C ALA A 68 21.34 -19.16 -11.78
N GLY A 69 20.15 -19.38 -12.36
CA GLY A 69 19.04 -18.43 -12.27
C GLY A 69 18.54 -18.23 -10.83
N GLU A 70 18.37 -19.33 -10.09
CA GLU A 70 17.97 -19.26 -8.69
C GLU A 70 19.03 -18.58 -7.79
N ASN A 71 20.32 -18.81 -8.06
CA ASN A 71 21.42 -18.14 -7.34
C ASN A 71 21.43 -16.63 -7.62
N VAL A 72 21.09 -16.20 -8.83
CA VAL A 72 20.98 -14.78 -9.17
C VAL A 72 19.93 -14.08 -8.33
N LEU A 73 18.79 -14.72 -8.00
CA LEU A 73 17.79 -14.15 -7.10
C LEU A 73 18.32 -13.91 -5.67
N ALA A 74 19.37 -14.62 -5.25
CA ALA A 74 20.04 -14.36 -3.98
C ALA A 74 20.77 -12.99 -3.93
N ASN A 75 20.95 -12.34 -5.08
CA ASN A 75 21.50 -10.97 -5.20
C ASN A 75 20.40 -9.90 -5.12
N TYR A 76 19.34 -10.15 -4.34
CA TYR A 76 18.28 -9.17 -4.09
C TYR A 76 18.83 -7.88 -3.45
N ASP A 77 18.13 -6.78 -3.64
CA ASP A 77 18.48 -5.51 -3.01
C ASP A 77 18.41 -5.60 -1.48
N ARG A 78 19.56 -5.49 -0.82
CA ARG A 78 19.68 -5.68 0.63
C ARG A 78 19.08 -4.52 1.42
N GLU A 79 19.17 -3.29 0.93
CA GLU A 79 18.58 -2.12 1.60
C GLU A 79 17.06 -2.18 1.52
N LEU A 80 16.51 -2.59 0.39
CA LEU A 80 15.08 -2.82 0.22
C LEU A 80 14.57 -3.91 1.17
N PHE A 81 15.28 -5.03 1.25
CA PHE A 81 14.91 -6.11 2.18
C PHE A 81 15.06 -5.69 3.65
N ASN A 82 16.16 -5.04 4.03
CA ASN A 82 16.40 -4.66 5.42
C ASN A 82 15.39 -3.64 5.95
N LYS A 83 14.92 -2.72 5.09
CA LYS A 83 13.96 -1.67 5.48
C LYS A 83 12.51 -2.14 5.34
N TYR A 84 12.19 -2.86 4.26
CA TYR A 84 10.81 -3.13 3.84
C TYR A 84 10.46 -4.61 3.74
N HIS A 85 11.44 -5.50 3.93
CA HIS A 85 11.26 -6.95 3.95
C HIS A 85 10.65 -7.55 2.68
N ILE A 86 10.96 -6.95 1.56
CA ILE A 86 10.52 -7.39 0.23
C ILE A 86 11.73 -7.73 -0.65
N PHE A 87 11.53 -8.69 -1.55
CA PHE A 87 12.56 -9.16 -2.45
C PHE A 87 12.34 -8.63 -3.86
N PHE A 88 13.30 -7.87 -4.37
CA PHE A 88 13.41 -7.49 -5.76
C PHE A 88 14.90 -7.45 -6.15
N LEU A 89 15.20 -7.79 -7.39
CA LEU A 89 16.53 -7.70 -7.94
C LEU A 89 16.73 -6.31 -8.56
N ASP A 90 17.80 -5.62 -8.16
CA ASP A 90 18.20 -4.38 -8.82
C ASP A 90 19.11 -4.68 -10.02
N PRO A 91 18.69 -4.36 -11.26
CA PRO A 91 19.47 -4.68 -12.45
C PRO A 91 20.62 -3.71 -12.73
N ARG A 92 20.91 -2.73 -11.87
CA ARG A 92 22.03 -1.79 -12.08
C ARG A 92 23.36 -2.53 -12.27
N GLU A 93 23.52 -3.70 -11.65
CA GLU A 93 24.67 -4.57 -11.81
C GLU A 93 24.44 -5.73 -12.78
N LYS A 94 23.52 -5.59 -13.75
CA LYS A 94 23.13 -6.66 -14.68
C LYS A 94 24.30 -7.38 -15.33
N ASN A 95 25.33 -6.65 -15.74
CA ASN A 95 26.54 -7.25 -16.36
C ASN A 95 27.32 -8.12 -15.36
N TYR A 96 27.39 -7.71 -14.10
CA TYR A 96 28.02 -8.50 -13.04
C TYR A 96 27.20 -9.76 -12.78
N ILE A 97 25.89 -9.62 -12.62
CA ILE A 97 24.95 -10.72 -12.40
C ILE A 97 25.02 -11.77 -13.51
N LEU A 98 25.05 -11.33 -14.79
CA LEU A 98 25.21 -12.23 -15.95
C LEU A 98 26.58 -12.94 -15.95
N SER A 99 27.63 -12.25 -15.54
CA SER A 99 28.96 -12.82 -15.42
C SER A 99 29.04 -13.87 -14.32
N ASP A 100 28.41 -13.58 -13.17
CA ASP A 100 28.33 -14.47 -12.01
C ASP A 100 27.53 -15.74 -12.36
N GLY A 101 26.38 -15.60 -13.00
CA GLY A 101 25.58 -16.72 -13.48
C GLY A 101 26.31 -17.60 -14.49
N LYS A 102 27.14 -17.01 -15.38
CA LYS A 102 28.04 -17.81 -16.27
C LYS A 102 29.08 -18.57 -15.49
N ALA A 103 29.65 -17.95 -14.45
CA ALA A 103 30.63 -18.60 -13.58
C ALA A 103 29.99 -19.77 -12.82
N ASP A 104 28.78 -19.61 -12.33
CA ASP A 104 27.99 -20.67 -11.65
C ASP A 104 27.77 -21.88 -12.56
N VAL A 105 27.32 -21.64 -13.80
CA VAL A 105 27.16 -22.71 -14.79
C VAL A 105 28.51 -23.41 -15.05
N ALA A 106 29.60 -22.67 -15.21
CA ALA A 106 30.93 -23.24 -15.41
C ALA A 106 31.40 -24.05 -14.19
N GLN A 107 31.15 -23.56 -12.98
CA GLN A 107 31.48 -24.23 -11.73
C GLN A 107 30.69 -25.53 -11.55
N TYR A 108 29.44 -25.58 -11.95
CA TYR A 108 28.59 -26.77 -11.89
C TYR A 108 29.22 -27.94 -12.65
N PHE A 109 29.92 -27.67 -13.76
CA PHE A 109 30.58 -28.67 -14.57
C PHE A 109 32.05 -28.89 -14.20
N SER A 110 32.67 -28.01 -13.41
CA SER A 110 34.12 -28.06 -13.13
C SER A 110 34.58 -29.33 -12.39
N GLY A 111 33.68 -29.95 -11.62
CA GLY A 111 33.96 -31.21 -10.90
C GLY A 111 33.74 -32.48 -11.72
N ASN A 112 33.25 -32.38 -12.96
CA ASN A 112 32.84 -33.52 -13.76
C ASN A 112 33.68 -33.63 -15.03
N SER A 113 34.72 -34.42 -14.97
CA SER A 113 35.62 -34.62 -16.12
C SER A 113 34.98 -35.34 -17.32
N PHE A 114 33.82 -35.95 -17.13
CA PHE A 114 33.11 -36.69 -18.17
C PHE A 114 32.29 -35.76 -19.07
N PHE A 115 31.72 -34.71 -18.52
CA PHE A 115 30.92 -33.73 -19.26
C PHE A 115 31.67 -32.40 -19.39
N ASN A 116 32.34 -32.21 -20.51
CA ASN A 116 32.99 -30.94 -20.83
C ASN A 116 32.00 -30.01 -21.52
N VAL A 117 31.18 -29.32 -20.71
CA VAL A 117 30.11 -28.40 -21.16
C VAL A 117 30.64 -26.97 -21.06
N PHE A 118 30.42 -26.18 -22.13
CA PHE A 118 30.76 -24.76 -22.18
C PHE A 118 29.50 -23.90 -22.26
N CYS A 119 29.44 -22.85 -21.44
CA CYS A 119 28.40 -21.83 -21.51
C CYS A 119 28.78 -20.80 -22.59
N ASN A 120 28.05 -20.78 -23.71
CA ASN A 120 28.29 -19.86 -24.83
C ASN A 120 27.65 -18.49 -24.57
N SER A 121 26.39 -18.48 -24.19
CA SER A 121 25.66 -17.27 -23.82
C SER A 121 24.71 -17.55 -22.65
N LEU A 122 24.45 -16.50 -21.87
CA LEU A 122 23.48 -16.49 -20.81
C LEU A 122 22.86 -15.09 -20.81
N GLU A 123 21.55 -15.02 -20.90
CA GLU A 123 20.81 -13.78 -21.08
C GLU A 123 19.56 -13.76 -20.20
N MET A 124 19.18 -12.57 -19.76
CA MET A 124 17.90 -12.31 -19.08
C MET A 124 16.95 -11.68 -20.09
N THR A 125 15.79 -12.31 -20.26
CA THR A 125 14.73 -11.85 -21.16
C THR A 125 13.41 -11.87 -20.43
N GLU A 126 12.35 -11.30 -21.04
CA GLU A 126 11.00 -11.24 -20.46
C GLU A 126 11.04 -10.76 -18.99
N GLU A 127 11.70 -9.63 -18.77
CA GLU A 127 11.85 -9.02 -17.44
C GLU A 127 10.50 -8.46 -16.97
N VAL A 128 10.12 -8.78 -15.73
CA VAL A 128 8.90 -8.27 -15.10
C VAL A 128 9.29 -7.41 -13.92
N THR A 129 8.86 -6.16 -13.94
CA THR A 129 9.27 -5.16 -12.94
C THR A 129 8.26 -5.00 -11.80
N ALA A 130 8.71 -4.41 -10.69
CA ALA A 130 7.90 -4.17 -9.49
C ALA A 130 6.66 -3.30 -9.76
N VAL A 131 6.71 -2.40 -10.75
CA VAL A 131 5.63 -1.44 -11.05
C VAL A 131 4.58 -1.98 -12.02
N GLU A 132 4.83 -3.13 -12.65
CA GLU A 132 3.88 -3.75 -13.56
C GLU A 132 2.65 -4.31 -12.84
N GLU A 133 1.60 -4.62 -13.61
CA GLU A 133 0.34 -5.20 -13.12
C GLU A 133 -0.24 -4.46 -11.90
N ASP A 134 -0.19 -3.12 -11.93
CA ASP A 134 -0.79 -2.27 -10.89
C ASP A 134 -0.26 -2.56 -9.46
N GLY A 135 1.04 -2.89 -9.36
CA GLY A 135 1.70 -3.21 -8.10
C GLY A 135 1.33 -4.59 -7.53
N LEU A 136 0.91 -5.51 -8.39
CA LEU A 136 0.56 -6.89 -8.00
C LEU A 136 1.74 -7.60 -7.34
N TYR A 137 2.94 -7.41 -7.86
CA TYR A 137 4.15 -8.06 -7.35
C TYR A 137 4.56 -7.53 -5.97
N LEU A 138 4.43 -6.23 -5.74
CA LEU A 138 4.61 -5.68 -4.39
C LEU A 138 3.58 -6.25 -3.40
N LYS A 139 2.32 -6.38 -3.81
CA LYS A 139 1.27 -7.00 -2.97
C LYS A 139 1.58 -8.46 -2.69
N HIS A 140 2.19 -9.17 -3.64
CA HIS A 140 2.63 -10.56 -3.46
C HIS A 140 3.69 -10.65 -2.36
N GLU A 141 4.75 -9.87 -2.46
CA GLU A 141 5.85 -9.81 -1.49
C GLU A 141 5.34 -9.44 -0.07
N ILE A 142 4.53 -8.39 0.03
CA ILE A 142 3.89 -7.98 1.29
C ILE A 142 3.09 -9.13 1.89
N ARG A 143 2.32 -9.86 1.09
CA ARG A 143 1.51 -10.98 1.55
C ARG A 143 2.37 -12.11 2.08
N GLU A 144 3.42 -12.50 1.36
CA GLU A 144 4.32 -13.57 1.80
C GLU A 144 5.04 -13.21 3.10
N TRP A 145 5.51 -11.97 3.24
CA TRP A 145 6.10 -11.48 4.48
C TRP A 145 5.12 -11.48 5.65
N MET A 146 3.90 -11.00 5.46
CA MET A 146 2.89 -10.84 6.51
C MET A 146 2.13 -12.14 6.84
N LYS A 147 2.26 -13.20 6.05
CA LYS A 147 1.51 -14.44 6.17
C LYS A 147 1.57 -15.09 7.56
N TYR A 148 2.70 -14.93 8.24
CA TYR A 148 2.97 -15.52 9.55
C TYR A 148 2.93 -14.52 10.72
N ARG A 149 2.58 -13.24 10.45
CA ARG A 149 2.70 -12.13 11.41
C ARG A 149 1.38 -11.51 11.85
N GLN A 150 0.25 -12.06 11.49
CA GLN A 150 -1.06 -11.47 11.80
C GLN A 150 -1.35 -11.45 13.31
N GLU A 151 -1.50 -10.24 13.88
CA GLU A 151 -2.04 -10.03 15.21
C GLU A 151 -3.56 -9.87 15.18
N GLU A 152 -4.29 -10.66 15.99
CA GLU A 152 -5.77 -10.58 16.09
C GLU A 152 -6.26 -9.26 16.69
N LYS A 153 -5.48 -8.64 17.60
CA LYS A 153 -5.88 -7.42 18.33
C LYS A 153 -6.15 -6.21 17.44
N VAL A 154 -5.40 -6.04 16.35
CA VAL A 154 -5.57 -4.92 15.41
C VAL A 154 -6.94 -4.99 14.73
N LYS A 155 -7.49 -6.19 14.54
CA LYS A 155 -8.78 -6.40 13.83
C LYS A 155 -9.98 -5.87 14.62
N ASP A 156 -10.00 -5.99 15.94
CA ASP A 156 -11.19 -5.65 16.73
C ASP A 156 -11.36 -4.13 16.87
N THR A 157 -10.30 -3.39 17.15
CA THR A 157 -10.35 -1.92 17.21
C THR A 157 -10.74 -1.33 15.85
N LEU A 158 -10.13 -1.84 14.77
CA LEU A 158 -10.44 -1.42 13.41
C LEU A 158 -11.91 -1.71 13.04
N LYS A 159 -12.44 -2.88 13.40
CA LYS A 159 -13.85 -3.22 13.19
C LYS A 159 -14.79 -2.26 13.93
N GLN A 160 -14.50 -1.93 15.18
CA GLN A 160 -15.30 -0.99 15.96
C GLN A 160 -15.30 0.41 15.33
N LEU A 161 -14.14 0.91 14.91
CA LEU A 161 -14.00 2.20 14.21
C LEU A 161 -14.79 2.21 12.90
N ILE A 162 -14.63 1.19 12.08
CA ILE A 162 -15.35 1.08 10.80
C ILE A 162 -16.86 0.99 11.01
N ASN A 163 -17.32 0.24 12.00
CA ASN A 163 -18.73 0.17 12.32
C ASN A 163 -19.28 1.53 12.81
N ASN A 164 -18.50 2.27 13.62
CA ASN A 164 -18.86 3.62 14.04
C ASN A 164 -18.99 4.57 12.82
N VAL A 165 -18.03 4.57 11.91
CA VAL A 165 -18.09 5.37 10.68
C VAL A 165 -19.30 5.01 9.82
N LYS A 166 -19.64 3.72 9.70
CA LYS A 166 -20.85 3.26 8.97
C LYS A 166 -22.14 3.73 9.62
N THR A 167 -22.25 3.58 10.93
CA THR A 167 -23.42 4.04 11.68
C THR A 167 -23.58 5.55 11.53
N ASN A 168 -22.49 6.29 11.71
CA ASN A 168 -22.51 7.74 11.55
C ASN A 168 -22.85 8.16 10.10
N ASN A 169 -22.45 7.42 9.08
CA ASN A 169 -22.84 7.69 7.70
C ASN A 169 -24.35 7.51 7.44
N ALA A 170 -25.00 6.59 8.13
CA ALA A 170 -26.46 6.43 8.04
C ALA A 170 -27.19 7.63 8.69
N ASP A 171 -26.82 7.96 9.94
CA ASP A 171 -27.40 9.07 10.70
C ASP A 171 -27.11 10.44 10.06
N ARG A 172 -25.94 10.60 9.48
CA ARG A 172 -25.49 11.82 8.80
C ARG A 172 -26.44 12.26 7.68
N LYS A 173 -26.98 11.32 6.91
CA LYS A 173 -27.91 11.63 5.81
C LYS A 173 -29.18 12.33 6.29
N GLU A 174 -29.68 11.97 7.46
CA GLU A 174 -30.83 12.63 8.06
C GLU A 174 -30.53 14.11 8.34
N TYR A 175 -29.42 14.39 9.02
CA TYR A 175 -28.99 15.75 9.32
C TYR A 175 -28.56 16.55 8.07
N GLN A 176 -28.06 15.90 7.03
CA GLN A 176 -27.78 16.55 5.76
C GLN A 176 -29.08 17.02 5.08
N ASN A 177 -30.09 16.17 5.02
CA ASN A 177 -31.39 16.52 4.46
C ASN A 177 -32.04 17.68 5.26
N GLU A 178 -31.96 17.67 6.59
CA GLU A 178 -32.42 18.76 7.45
C GLU A 178 -31.69 20.08 7.11
N ALA A 179 -30.37 20.05 6.87
CA ALA A 179 -29.60 21.25 6.49
C ALA A 179 -29.97 21.73 5.08
N GLU A 180 -30.27 20.83 4.16
CA GLU A 180 -30.73 21.17 2.81
C GLU A 180 -32.09 21.86 2.80
N GLU A 181 -33.05 21.31 3.55
CA GLU A 181 -34.41 21.88 3.70
C GLU A 181 -34.33 23.28 4.28
N GLU A 182 -33.58 23.47 5.36
CA GLU A 182 -33.48 24.76 6.04
C GLU A 182 -32.73 25.82 5.19
N THR A 183 -31.72 25.39 4.40
CA THR A 183 -31.06 26.28 3.44
C THR A 183 -32.05 26.77 2.38
N GLY A 184 -32.88 25.87 1.83
CA GLY A 184 -33.93 26.20 0.87
C GLY A 184 -34.97 27.18 1.41
N ASN A 185 -35.41 26.98 2.68
CA ASN A 185 -36.38 27.86 3.36
C ASN A 185 -35.83 29.31 3.50
N ILE A 186 -34.53 29.46 3.80
CA ILE A 186 -33.91 30.78 3.93
C ILE A 186 -33.78 31.46 2.55
N GLU A 187 -33.32 30.74 1.53
CA GLU A 187 -33.20 31.29 0.17
C GLU A 187 -34.57 31.78 -0.36
N GLN A 188 -35.65 31.03 -0.15
CA GLN A 188 -37.03 31.46 -0.50
C GLN A 188 -37.48 32.66 0.29
N SER A 189 -37.11 32.78 1.56
CA SER A 189 -37.50 33.91 2.40
C SER A 189 -36.73 35.17 2.06
N GLU A 190 -35.50 35.07 1.58
CA GLU A 190 -34.72 36.21 1.09
C GLU A 190 -35.21 36.71 -0.29
N GLU A 191 -35.62 35.81 -1.21
CA GLU A 191 -36.24 36.18 -2.49
C GLU A 191 -37.57 36.94 -2.29
N ASN A 192 -38.42 36.51 -1.36
CA ASN A 192 -39.67 37.18 -1.05
C ASN A 192 -39.51 38.54 -0.33
N LYS A 193 -38.39 38.79 0.37
CA LYS A 193 -38.10 40.05 1.02
C LYS A 193 -37.56 41.11 0.06
N ILE A 194 -36.96 40.75 -1.07
CA ILE A 194 -36.50 41.68 -2.08
C ILE A 194 -37.67 42.43 -2.77
N GLU A 195 -38.88 41.88 -2.70
CA GLU A 195 -40.09 42.52 -3.20
C GLU A 195 -40.80 43.47 -2.19
N GLU A 196 -40.48 43.41 -0.87
CA GLU A 196 -41.17 44.18 0.16
C GLU A 196 -40.36 45.30 0.86
N ASP A 197 -39.08 45.52 0.57
CA ASP A 197 -38.26 46.54 1.25
C ASP A 197 -38.51 47.96 0.74
N LYS A 198 -39.63 48.58 1.25
CA LYS A 198 -39.72 50.00 1.52
C LYS A 198 -40.43 50.22 2.85
N GLU A 199 -39.67 50.83 3.77
CA GLU A 199 -40.12 51.35 5.06
C GLU A 199 -40.42 50.32 6.16
N ASP A 200 -39.43 50.14 7.09
CA ASP A 200 -39.74 50.31 8.51
C ASP A 200 -38.45 50.54 9.31
N LYS A 201 -38.37 51.71 9.93
CA LYS A 201 -37.37 52.03 10.96
C LYS A 201 -37.74 51.22 12.21
N ALA A 202 -36.86 50.29 12.57
CA ALA A 202 -36.99 49.48 13.79
C ALA A 202 -36.92 50.40 15.02
N GLU A 203 -37.99 50.33 15.84
CA GLU A 203 -37.99 50.83 17.21
C GLU A 203 -36.94 50.05 18.02
N GLU A 204 -36.06 50.74 18.75
CA GLU A 204 -35.15 50.20 19.75
C GLU A 204 -36.01 49.67 20.94
N GLU A 205 -36.50 48.45 20.83
CA GLU A 205 -37.02 47.74 21.99
C GLU A 205 -35.88 47.48 22.99
N THR A 206 -36.14 47.78 24.27
CA THR A 206 -35.24 47.52 25.40
C THR A 206 -34.93 46.05 25.47
N VAL A 207 -33.84 45.64 24.83
CA VAL A 207 -33.33 44.26 24.82
C VAL A 207 -33.02 43.86 26.27
N SER A 208 -33.58 42.78 26.76
CA SER A 208 -33.33 42.29 28.13
C SER A 208 -31.84 42.02 28.32
N GLN A 209 -31.30 42.20 29.54
CA GLN A 209 -29.87 41.94 29.85
C GLN A 209 -29.43 40.52 29.49
N GLU A 210 -30.34 39.56 29.57
CA GLU A 210 -30.06 38.15 29.21
C GLU A 210 -29.85 37.99 27.72
N VAL A 211 -30.68 38.57 26.87
CA VAL A 211 -30.56 38.52 25.42
C VAL A 211 -29.25 39.21 24.96
N GLN A 212 -28.87 40.33 25.56
CA GLN A 212 -27.59 41.01 25.29
C GLN A 212 -26.39 40.13 25.63
N LYS A 213 -26.46 39.38 26.73
CA LYS A 213 -25.42 38.45 27.14
C LYS A 213 -25.27 37.28 26.16
N GLU A 214 -26.38 36.66 25.73
CA GLU A 214 -26.33 35.56 24.75
C GLU A 214 -25.81 36.03 23.38
N ARG A 215 -26.16 37.23 22.93
CA ARG A 215 -25.57 37.85 21.71
C ARG A 215 -24.05 38.02 21.81
N THR A 216 -23.60 38.52 22.95
CA THR A 216 -22.14 38.71 23.19
C THR A 216 -21.44 37.35 23.16
N THR A 217 -21.99 36.35 23.84
CA THR A 217 -21.44 34.98 23.85
C THR A 217 -21.38 34.39 22.44
N TRP A 218 -22.42 34.52 21.62
CA TRP A 218 -22.40 34.04 20.23
C TRP A 218 -21.36 34.74 19.37
N LYS A 219 -21.25 36.05 19.52
CA LYS A 219 -20.23 36.86 18.80
C LYS A 219 -18.82 36.38 19.16
N GLU A 220 -18.52 36.19 20.45
CA GLU A 220 -17.23 35.68 20.92
C GLU A 220 -16.93 34.28 20.39
N ILE A 221 -17.90 33.36 20.37
CA ILE A 221 -17.77 32.03 19.79
C ILE A 221 -17.42 32.12 18.31
N LYS A 222 -18.17 32.91 17.53
CA LYS A 222 -17.96 33.08 16.10
C LYS A 222 -16.57 33.65 15.80
N GLU A 223 -16.16 34.70 16.52
CA GLU A 223 -14.83 35.33 16.36
C GLU A 223 -13.71 34.36 16.71
N ALA A 224 -13.84 33.59 17.80
CA ALA A 224 -12.84 32.60 18.21
C ALA A 224 -12.67 31.49 17.14
N LEU A 225 -13.77 30.94 16.66
CA LEU A 225 -13.73 29.90 15.64
C LEU A 225 -13.21 30.43 14.28
N GLN A 226 -13.57 31.66 13.89
CA GLN A 226 -13.00 32.30 12.70
C GLN A 226 -11.49 32.53 12.83
N LEU A 227 -11.02 32.90 14.01
CA LEU A 227 -9.59 33.06 14.27
C LEU A 227 -8.85 31.73 14.13
N LEU A 228 -9.38 30.65 14.72
CA LEU A 228 -8.81 29.31 14.62
C LEU A 228 -8.74 28.82 13.17
N THR A 229 -9.76 29.09 12.38
CA THR A 229 -9.78 28.75 10.95
C THR A 229 -8.71 29.52 10.16
N LYS A 230 -8.54 30.81 10.45
CA LYS A 230 -7.55 31.67 9.79
C LYS A 230 -6.10 31.32 10.14
N THR A 231 -5.84 30.94 11.39
CA THR A 231 -4.49 30.57 11.84
C THR A 231 -4.06 29.20 11.32
N GLY A 232 -5.00 28.39 10.90
CA GLY A 232 -4.77 27.03 10.39
C GLY A 232 -4.80 25.97 11.49
N ILE A 233 -5.33 24.81 11.13
CA ILE A 233 -5.61 23.70 12.07
C ILE A 233 -4.36 23.25 12.84
N LEU A 234 -3.21 23.13 12.17
CA LEU A 234 -1.98 22.62 12.78
C LEU A 234 -1.45 23.54 13.90
N PHE A 235 -1.69 24.85 13.82
CA PHE A 235 -1.33 25.81 14.89
C PHE A 235 -2.15 25.62 16.16
N TYR A 236 -3.37 25.10 16.01
CA TYR A 236 -4.20 24.82 17.18
C TYR A 236 -3.90 23.45 17.78
N VAL A 237 -3.79 22.42 16.94
CA VAL A 237 -3.70 21.02 17.40
C VAL A 237 -2.32 20.60 17.87
N SER A 238 -1.25 21.23 17.40
CA SER A 238 0.11 21.00 17.89
C SER A 238 0.53 22.09 18.87
N ASP A 239 1.15 21.70 19.99
CA ASP A 239 1.73 22.64 20.94
C ASP A 239 3.06 23.22 20.45
N HIS A 240 3.70 22.55 19.46
CA HIS A 240 4.97 22.95 18.87
C HIS A 240 4.91 23.00 17.32
N PRO A 241 4.06 23.84 16.72
CA PRO A 241 3.86 23.88 15.27
C PRO A 241 5.13 24.26 14.49
N GLU A 242 6.07 24.96 15.13
CA GLU A 242 7.37 25.31 14.56
C GLU A 242 8.32 24.11 14.41
N GLN A 243 8.11 23.03 15.15
CA GLN A 243 8.92 21.81 15.11
C GLN A 243 8.41 20.78 14.09
N LEU A 244 7.23 21.02 13.49
CA LEU A 244 6.67 20.13 12.49
C LEU A 244 7.60 19.98 11.28
N SER A 245 7.75 18.75 10.80
CA SER A 245 8.57 18.44 9.64
C SER A 245 8.11 19.20 8.39
N ARG A 246 9.09 19.77 7.68
CA ARG A 246 8.90 20.42 6.38
C ARG A 246 9.62 19.66 5.26
N LYS A 247 9.99 18.41 5.51
CA LYS A 247 10.58 17.55 4.48
C LYS A 247 9.62 17.39 3.32
N SER A 248 10.17 17.15 2.15
CA SER A 248 9.39 16.93 0.93
C SER A 248 10.01 15.84 0.08
N ILE A 249 9.16 15.03 -0.55
CA ILE A 249 9.59 14.05 -1.53
C ILE A 249 9.86 14.76 -2.87
N PRO A 250 10.95 14.43 -3.60
CA PRO A 250 11.22 15.00 -4.90
C PRO A 250 10.06 14.80 -5.89
N GLU A 251 9.83 15.77 -6.78
CA GLU A 251 8.76 15.67 -7.78
C GLU A 251 9.14 14.88 -9.04
N GLY A 252 10.29 14.22 -9.04
CA GLY A 252 10.88 13.52 -10.19
C GLY A 252 10.16 12.21 -10.57
N ASN A 253 10.94 11.22 -10.99
CA ASN A 253 10.48 9.92 -11.51
C ASN A 253 9.90 9.01 -10.42
N LEU A 254 8.77 9.41 -9.83
CA LEU A 254 8.08 8.62 -8.82
C LEU A 254 7.04 7.71 -9.47
N PRO A 255 6.95 6.42 -9.09
CA PRO A 255 5.95 5.48 -9.59
C PRO A 255 4.51 6.01 -9.53
N SER A 256 4.12 6.70 -8.46
CA SER A 256 2.76 7.26 -8.32
C SER A 256 2.46 8.42 -9.27
N ARG A 257 3.48 9.08 -9.85
CA ARG A 257 3.31 10.26 -10.73
C ARG A 257 2.94 9.86 -12.14
N ALA A 258 3.29 8.66 -12.58
CA ALA A 258 2.91 8.11 -13.87
C ALA A 258 1.39 7.90 -14.00
N LYS A 259 0.65 7.82 -12.89
CA LYS A 259 -0.82 7.70 -12.85
C LYS A 259 -1.47 8.99 -12.37
N LYS A 260 -2.57 9.42 -13.02
CA LYS A 260 -3.29 10.65 -12.68
C LYS A 260 -3.62 10.71 -11.19
N ARG A 261 -3.27 11.83 -10.54
CA ARG A 261 -3.63 12.11 -9.15
C ARG A 261 -5.15 12.16 -9.01
N GLU A 262 -5.71 11.34 -8.15
CA GLU A 262 -7.03 11.57 -7.56
C GLU A 262 -6.84 12.66 -6.49
N GLN A 263 -7.21 13.89 -6.82
CA GLN A 263 -7.26 14.99 -5.87
C GLN A 263 -8.64 15.01 -5.24
N GLU A 264 -8.79 14.36 -4.11
CA GLU A 264 -9.89 14.62 -3.19
C GLU A 264 -9.44 15.69 -2.19
N GLU A 265 -9.82 16.92 -2.41
CA GLU A 265 -9.64 18.02 -1.45
C GLU A 265 -10.92 18.24 -0.66
N HIS A 266 -10.91 17.86 0.61
CA HIS A 266 -11.94 18.30 1.55
C HIS A 266 -11.46 19.58 2.23
N LYS A 267 -11.94 20.74 1.75
CA LYS A 267 -11.65 22.04 2.34
C LYS A 267 -12.62 22.32 3.49
N VAL A 268 -12.29 21.85 4.68
CA VAL A 268 -13.10 22.09 5.89
C VAL A 268 -13.05 23.54 6.37
N GLU A 269 -11.93 24.23 6.10
CA GLU A 269 -11.62 25.53 6.71
C GLU A 269 -12.46 26.71 6.19
N GLU A 270 -12.95 26.66 4.96
CA GLU A 270 -13.65 27.79 4.33
C GLU A 270 -15.16 27.85 4.63
N PHE A 271 -15.78 26.78 5.16
CA PHE A 271 -17.22 26.62 5.07
C PHE A 271 -18.03 27.02 6.33
N LEU A 272 -17.51 26.80 7.55
CA LEU A 272 -18.34 26.95 8.74
C LEU A 272 -18.66 28.40 9.13
N PHE A 273 -17.81 29.36 8.79
CA PHE A 273 -17.90 30.72 9.35
C PHE A 273 -17.80 31.84 8.33
N SER A 274 -17.72 31.52 7.04
CA SER A 274 -18.00 32.49 5.96
C SER A 274 -19.51 32.75 5.89
N GLY A 275 -19.97 33.90 5.41
CA GLY A 275 -21.34 34.42 5.48
C GLY A 275 -22.54 33.48 5.17
N SER A 276 -22.30 32.19 4.92
CA SER A 276 -23.30 31.15 4.66
C SER A 276 -23.10 29.93 5.56
N GLY A 277 -23.14 30.10 6.89
CA GLY A 277 -22.89 29.05 7.88
C GLY A 277 -23.63 27.72 7.66
N LEU A 278 -24.88 27.74 7.17
CA LEU A 278 -25.63 26.53 6.83
C LEU A 278 -25.07 25.79 5.62
N LYS A 279 -24.60 26.51 4.58
CA LYS A 279 -23.95 25.90 3.41
C LYS A 279 -22.67 25.17 3.82
N GLY A 280 -21.93 25.70 4.78
CA GLY A 280 -20.77 25.04 5.37
C GLY A 280 -21.11 23.76 6.11
N ILE A 281 -22.15 23.78 6.94
CA ILE A 281 -22.66 22.60 7.66
C ILE A 281 -23.09 21.51 6.67
N LYS A 282 -23.88 21.90 5.65
CA LYS A 282 -24.28 21.00 4.57
C LYS A 282 -23.07 20.38 3.88
N SER A 283 -22.07 21.18 3.52
CA SER A 283 -20.83 20.70 2.86
C SER A 283 -20.07 19.69 3.75
N MET A 284 -19.91 19.98 5.03
CA MET A 284 -19.24 19.05 5.96
C MET A 284 -20.04 17.75 6.16
N LEU A 285 -21.35 17.84 6.21
CA LEU A 285 -22.23 16.67 6.31
C LEU A 285 -22.36 15.92 4.97
N SER A 286 -22.03 16.50 3.82
CA SER A 286 -22.06 15.84 2.51
C SER A 286 -20.87 14.95 2.25
N VAL A 287 -19.78 15.09 3.02
CA VAL A 287 -18.58 14.27 2.84
C VAL A 287 -18.88 12.82 3.13
N ASP A 288 -18.72 11.97 2.12
CA ASP A 288 -18.97 10.54 2.24
C ASP A 288 -17.67 9.79 2.54
N PHE A 289 -17.55 9.31 3.78
CA PHE A 289 -16.54 8.35 4.16
C PHE A 289 -17.02 6.93 3.85
N SER A 290 -17.30 6.67 2.56
CA SER A 290 -17.77 5.36 2.15
C SER A 290 -16.66 4.33 2.31
N ILE A 291 -16.95 3.32 3.12
CA ILE A 291 -16.10 2.14 3.26
C ILE A 291 -16.66 1.09 2.32
N ASN A 292 -15.93 0.80 1.26
CA ASN A 292 -16.31 -0.26 0.33
C ASN A 292 -16.19 -1.62 1.04
N THR A 293 -17.32 -2.11 1.55
CA THR A 293 -17.41 -3.36 2.31
C THR A 293 -17.36 -4.61 1.44
N ASN A 294 -17.56 -4.46 0.14
CA ASN A 294 -17.47 -5.56 -0.83
C ASN A 294 -16.02 -5.82 -1.25
N SER A 295 -15.08 -4.94 -0.86
CA SER A 295 -13.68 -5.24 -1.07
C SER A 295 -13.27 -6.38 -0.14
N THR A 296 -12.41 -7.25 -0.61
CA THR A 296 -11.75 -8.35 0.09
C THR A 296 -10.99 -7.95 1.37
N LEU A 297 -11.18 -6.71 1.82
CA LEU A 297 -10.54 -6.05 2.97
C LEU A 297 -10.87 -6.71 4.32
N TRP A 298 -12.01 -7.42 4.42
CA TRP A 298 -12.41 -8.18 5.60
C TRP A 298 -11.94 -9.63 5.58
N THR A 299 -11.37 -10.08 4.48
CA THR A 299 -10.78 -11.41 4.39
C THR A 299 -9.50 -11.45 5.22
N LYS A 300 -9.11 -12.65 5.61
CA LYS A 300 -7.83 -12.93 6.30
C LYS A 300 -6.60 -12.46 5.50
N GLU A 301 -6.82 -11.88 4.32
CA GLU A 301 -5.84 -11.55 3.29
C GLU A 301 -5.50 -10.06 3.18
N ASN A 302 -6.04 -9.19 4.04
CA ASN A 302 -5.62 -7.78 4.02
C ASN A 302 -4.35 -7.59 4.85
N TYR A 303 -3.21 -7.72 4.20
CA TYR A 303 -1.88 -7.57 4.81
C TYR A 303 -1.31 -6.15 4.68
N ILE A 304 -1.90 -5.30 3.83
CA ILE A 304 -1.31 -4.00 3.49
C ILE A 304 -1.31 -3.05 4.67
N VAL A 305 -2.44 -2.89 5.39
CA VAL A 305 -2.49 -1.96 6.53
C VAL A 305 -1.56 -2.40 7.66
N PRO A 306 -1.54 -3.68 8.10
CA PRO A 306 -0.55 -4.15 9.08
C PRO A 306 0.90 -3.99 8.61
N TYR A 307 1.18 -4.22 7.34
CA TYR A 307 2.50 -4.01 6.76
C TYR A 307 2.93 -2.53 6.82
N ILE A 308 2.04 -1.62 6.47
CA ILE A 308 2.30 -0.17 6.57
C ILE A 308 2.56 0.23 8.02
N GLU A 309 1.82 -0.33 8.98
CA GLU A 309 2.05 -0.09 10.41
C GLU A 309 3.44 -0.52 10.88
N GLU A 310 3.98 -1.60 10.33
CA GLU A 310 5.30 -2.14 10.69
C GLU A 310 6.45 -1.39 10.00
N CYS A 311 6.28 -1.02 8.72
CA CYS A 311 7.39 -0.58 7.88
C CYS A 311 7.49 0.94 7.69
N PHE A 312 6.42 1.72 7.93
CA PHE A 312 6.37 3.16 7.65
C PHE A 312 6.13 3.99 8.92
N LEU A 313 6.71 5.18 8.97
CA LEU A 313 6.60 6.09 10.11
C LEU A 313 5.38 7.02 9.99
N ASP A 314 4.91 7.52 11.13
CA ASP A 314 3.86 8.52 11.23
C ASP A 314 4.26 9.67 12.16
N TYR A 315 3.46 10.74 12.15
CA TYR A 315 3.64 11.92 13.00
C TYR A 315 3.82 11.58 14.50
N SER A 316 3.10 10.61 15.02
CA SER A 316 3.16 10.25 16.45
C SER A 316 4.47 9.58 16.88
N GLU A 317 5.31 9.21 15.93
CA GLU A 317 6.63 8.58 16.14
C GLU A 317 7.78 9.58 16.05
N GLU A 318 7.50 10.81 15.59
CA GLU A 318 8.49 11.87 15.54
C GLU A 318 9.05 12.16 16.95
N GLY A 319 10.36 12.19 17.08
CA GLY A 319 11.04 12.40 18.35
C GLY A 319 11.05 11.21 19.32
N LYS A 320 10.31 10.12 19.04
CA LYS A 320 10.34 8.89 19.85
C LYS A 320 11.34 7.85 19.35
N GLY A 321 12.01 8.14 18.23
CA GLY A 321 12.97 7.24 17.60
C GLY A 321 14.07 6.84 18.57
N LYS A 322 14.32 5.54 18.71
CA LYS A 322 15.48 5.00 19.39
C LYS A 322 16.71 5.70 18.81
N LYS A 323 17.47 6.42 19.61
CA LYS A 323 18.63 7.25 19.26
C LYS A 323 19.69 6.61 18.35
N ASN A 324 19.55 5.33 18.01
CA ASN A 324 20.50 4.57 17.21
C ASN A 324 20.04 4.25 15.78
N ASP A 325 18.83 4.67 15.38
CA ASP A 325 18.31 4.41 14.04
C ASP A 325 17.88 5.75 13.41
N VAL A 326 18.86 6.64 13.21
CA VAL A 326 18.66 7.81 12.33
C VAL A 326 18.63 7.26 10.91
N ARG A 327 17.52 6.66 10.54
CA ARG A 327 17.23 6.34 9.15
C ARG A 327 17.19 7.68 8.43
N GLU A 328 18.07 7.87 7.50
CA GLU A 328 17.95 8.95 6.53
C GLU A 328 16.65 8.68 5.75
N GLN A 329 15.58 9.34 6.17
CA GLN A 329 14.26 9.23 5.55
C GLN A 329 13.94 10.53 4.85
N VAL A 330 13.40 10.39 3.65
CA VAL A 330 12.99 11.53 2.83
C VAL A 330 11.82 12.28 3.47
N LEU A 331 10.87 11.54 4.07
CA LEU A 331 9.73 12.09 4.80
C LEU A 331 9.78 11.66 6.27
N ALA A 332 9.25 12.50 7.16
CA ALA A 332 9.02 12.16 8.56
C ALA A 332 7.61 11.56 8.78
N TYR A 333 6.65 11.92 7.91
CA TYR A 333 5.24 11.54 7.99
C TYR A 333 4.87 10.67 6.80
N GLU A 334 5.46 9.47 6.74
CA GLU A 334 5.32 8.54 5.61
C GLU A 334 3.89 8.02 5.47
N LYS A 335 3.21 7.66 6.59
CA LYS A 335 1.82 7.16 6.55
C LYS A 335 0.86 8.24 6.07
N GLU A 336 1.06 9.48 6.46
CA GLU A 336 0.28 10.63 6.00
C GLU A 336 0.47 10.86 4.49
N TYR A 337 1.70 10.68 3.98
CA TYR A 337 1.96 10.67 2.54
C TYR A 337 1.22 9.53 1.83
N LEU A 338 1.25 8.32 2.37
CA LEU A 338 0.53 7.18 1.80
C LEU A 338 -0.96 7.49 1.65
N ILE A 339 -1.56 8.17 2.63
CA ILE A 339 -2.97 8.56 2.62
C ILE A 339 -3.22 9.71 1.61
N LYS A 340 -2.41 10.76 1.59
CA LYS A 340 -2.69 12.01 0.88
C LYS A 340 -1.88 12.25 -0.39
N GLY A 341 -0.62 11.75 -0.46
CA GLY A 341 0.24 11.84 -1.65
C GLY A 341 0.67 13.25 -2.05
N GLN A 342 0.71 14.21 -1.11
CA GLN A 342 1.26 15.52 -1.36
C GLN A 342 2.78 15.50 -1.23
N PRO A 343 3.52 16.38 -1.95
CA PRO A 343 4.98 16.38 -1.85
C PRO A 343 5.51 16.68 -0.45
N SER A 344 4.83 17.53 0.33
CA SER A 344 5.28 18.04 1.62
C SER A 344 4.67 17.26 2.79
N ASP A 345 5.48 16.96 3.80
CA ASP A 345 5.04 16.41 5.09
C ASP A 345 3.94 17.28 5.73
N LEU A 346 4.14 18.60 5.73
CA LEU A 346 3.21 19.53 6.35
C LEU A 346 1.83 19.50 5.68
N ASP A 347 1.80 19.44 4.34
CA ASP A 347 0.55 19.37 3.58
C ASP A 347 -0.18 18.03 3.79
N ASN A 348 0.57 16.94 3.86
CA ASN A 348 0.01 15.63 4.18
C ASN A 348 -0.60 15.62 5.57
N LEU A 349 0.14 16.08 6.58
CA LEU A 349 -0.31 16.15 7.97
C LEU A 349 -1.56 17.03 8.12
N LYS A 350 -1.56 18.22 7.50
CA LYS A 350 -2.72 19.13 7.49
C LYS A 350 -3.98 18.46 6.92
N ARG A 351 -3.83 17.75 5.79
CA ARG A 351 -4.96 17.07 5.14
C ARG A 351 -5.47 15.88 5.93
N VAL A 352 -4.58 15.13 6.59
CA VAL A 352 -4.96 14.04 7.50
C VAL A 352 -5.66 14.60 8.74
N ALA A 353 -5.14 15.68 9.32
CA ALA A 353 -5.78 16.37 10.45
C ALA A 353 -7.22 16.81 10.10
N ASN A 354 -7.43 17.34 8.90
CA ASN A 354 -8.74 17.74 8.41
C ASN A 354 -9.69 16.54 8.23
N ASP A 355 -9.22 15.40 7.73
CA ASP A 355 -10.05 14.19 7.64
C ASP A 355 -10.48 13.70 9.01
N ILE A 356 -9.56 13.65 9.98
CA ILE A 356 -9.87 13.25 11.35
C ILE A 356 -10.85 14.23 12.00
N LEU A 357 -10.62 15.54 11.82
CA LEU A 357 -11.52 16.59 12.31
C LEU A 357 -12.93 16.40 11.77
N LEU A 358 -13.06 16.11 10.49
CA LEU A 358 -14.36 15.92 9.84
C LEU A 358 -15.07 14.66 10.32
N LEU A 359 -14.35 13.54 10.47
CA LEU A 359 -14.90 12.31 11.08
C LEU A 359 -15.42 12.58 12.51
N ARG A 360 -14.65 13.34 13.30
CA ARG A 360 -15.05 13.72 14.66
C ARG A 360 -16.22 14.70 14.66
N PHE A 361 -16.19 15.69 13.76
CA PHE A 361 -17.30 16.63 13.61
C PHE A 361 -18.63 15.92 13.35
N ILE A 362 -18.67 14.99 12.41
CA ILE A 362 -19.89 14.21 12.11
C ILE A 362 -20.36 13.45 13.36
N ASN A 363 -19.46 12.75 14.04
CA ASN A 363 -19.79 12.01 15.25
C ASN A 363 -20.33 12.92 16.37
N ASN A 364 -19.70 14.07 16.59
CA ASN A 364 -20.08 15.05 17.59
C ASN A 364 -21.39 15.76 17.23
N TYR A 365 -21.61 16.05 15.94
CA TYR A 365 -22.84 16.70 15.46
C TYR A 365 -24.07 15.80 15.60
N ILE A 366 -23.93 14.49 15.34
CA ILE A 366 -24.97 13.50 15.57
C ILE A 366 -25.29 13.43 17.07
N PHE A 367 -24.27 13.42 17.93
CA PHE A 367 -24.47 13.40 19.39
C PHE A 367 -25.20 14.66 19.87
N THR A 368 -24.79 15.86 19.45
CA THR A 368 -25.47 17.12 19.84
C THR A 368 -26.93 17.17 19.40
N GLY A 369 -27.30 16.47 18.33
CA GLY A 369 -28.66 16.33 17.87
C GLY A 369 -29.53 15.37 18.69
N ARG A 370 -28.93 14.53 19.53
CA ARG A 370 -29.62 13.51 20.34
C ARG A 370 -29.60 13.79 21.84
N ASP A 371 -28.65 14.57 22.32
CA ASP A 371 -28.49 14.89 23.73
C ASP A 371 -29.50 15.97 24.17
N ALA A 372 -30.40 15.63 25.09
CA ALA A 372 -31.49 16.52 25.53
C ALA A 372 -30.99 17.79 26.24
N GLU A 373 -29.86 17.71 26.97
CA GLU A 373 -29.32 18.86 27.69
C GLU A 373 -28.68 19.86 26.72
N ILE A 374 -27.91 19.37 25.73
CA ILE A 374 -27.34 20.22 24.69
C ILE A 374 -28.46 20.86 23.86
N GLN A 375 -29.47 20.09 23.49
CA GLN A 375 -30.64 20.59 22.77
C GLN A 375 -31.33 21.71 23.56
N SER A 376 -31.52 21.54 24.89
CA SER A 376 -32.11 22.56 25.73
C SER A 376 -31.27 23.86 25.75
N GLN A 377 -29.95 23.76 25.91
CA GLN A 377 -29.07 24.92 25.91
C GLN A 377 -29.08 25.64 24.56
N VAL A 378 -29.03 24.88 23.46
CA VAL A 378 -29.10 25.39 22.08
C VAL A 378 -30.41 26.09 21.80
N ASN A 379 -31.55 25.50 22.25
CA ASN A 379 -32.89 26.08 22.06
C ASN A 379 -33.07 27.40 22.82
N ILE A 380 -32.58 27.47 24.06
CA ILE A 380 -32.65 28.71 24.86
C ILE A 380 -31.86 29.82 24.17
N MET A 381 -30.60 29.53 23.74
CA MET A 381 -29.76 30.50 23.08
C MET A 381 -30.31 30.91 21.71
N ALA A 382 -30.79 29.95 20.90
CA ALA A 382 -31.39 30.23 19.61
C ALA A 382 -32.62 31.14 19.72
N SER A 383 -33.52 30.88 20.71
CA SER A 383 -34.69 31.71 20.98
C SER A 383 -34.30 33.14 21.39
N ALA A 384 -33.25 33.27 22.22
CA ALA A 384 -32.73 34.58 22.61
C ALA A 384 -32.12 35.36 21.43
N LEU A 385 -31.51 34.67 20.49
CA LEU A 385 -30.88 35.28 19.29
C LEU A 385 -31.90 35.65 18.20
N THR A 386 -32.97 34.85 18.02
CA THR A 386 -34.00 35.04 16.99
C THR A 386 -35.20 35.87 17.45
N GLY A 387 -35.45 35.95 18.74
CA GLY A 387 -36.52 36.75 19.31
C GLY A 387 -36.37 38.27 19.19
N VAL A 388 -35.31 38.73 18.53
CA VAL A 388 -35.00 40.15 18.33
C VAL A 388 -35.04 40.46 16.82
N VAL A 389 -35.83 41.48 16.48
CA VAL A 389 -36.01 41.95 15.12
C VAL A 389 -34.64 42.23 14.46
N GLY A 390 -34.35 41.63 13.30
CA GLY A 390 -33.16 41.88 12.50
C GLY A 390 -32.19 40.71 12.26
N ILE A 391 -32.47 39.49 12.74
CA ILE A 391 -31.76 38.30 12.32
C ILE A 391 -32.56 37.61 11.22
N PRO A 392 -32.07 37.56 9.96
CA PRO A 392 -32.82 36.97 8.82
C PRO A 392 -32.87 35.44 8.81
N GLN A 393 -32.49 34.80 9.92
CA GLN A 393 -32.38 33.35 10.00
C GLN A 393 -33.52 32.80 10.89
N THR A 394 -34.01 31.61 10.54
CA THR A 394 -35.00 30.91 11.37
C THR A 394 -34.36 30.43 12.67
N ALA A 395 -35.19 30.20 13.72
CA ALA A 395 -34.71 29.65 15.00
C ALA A 395 -34.01 28.30 14.78
N LYS A 396 -34.50 27.48 13.85
CA LYS A 396 -33.93 26.18 13.50
C LYS A 396 -32.54 26.33 12.88
N ALA A 397 -32.33 27.28 11.97
CA ALA A 397 -31.03 27.58 11.38
C ALA A 397 -30.00 27.98 12.45
N VAL A 398 -30.39 28.83 13.40
CA VAL A 398 -29.54 29.24 14.52
C VAL A 398 -29.20 28.05 15.42
N GLN A 399 -30.16 27.18 15.72
CA GLN A 399 -29.91 25.94 16.45
C GLN A 399 -28.87 25.05 15.76
N MET A 400 -29.00 24.88 14.44
CA MET A 400 -28.05 24.09 13.65
C MET A 400 -26.64 24.72 13.69
N MET A 401 -26.51 26.04 13.58
CA MET A 401 -25.24 26.74 13.67
C MET A 401 -24.58 26.61 15.06
N LEU A 402 -25.37 26.69 16.14
CA LEU A 402 -24.87 26.52 17.51
C LEU A 402 -24.40 25.09 17.76
N ARG A 403 -25.17 24.10 17.29
CA ARG A 403 -24.76 22.70 17.32
C ARG A 403 -23.48 22.46 16.55
N ALA A 404 -23.36 23.05 15.35
CA ALA A 404 -22.15 22.93 14.54
C ALA A 404 -20.93 23.57 15.22
N ALA A 405 -21.12 24.75 15.84
CA ALA A 405 -20.05 25.40 16.59
C ALA A 405 -19.55 24.54 17.75
N LEU A 406 -20.45 23.98 18.56
CA LEU A 406 -20.12 23.07 19.65
C LEU A 406 -19.39 21.82 19.15
N SER A 407 -19.93 21.19 18.09
CA SER A 407 -19.38 19.97 17.54
C SER A 407 -17.97 20.17 16.94
N TYR A 408 -17.77 21.30 16.26
CA TYR A 408 -16.48 21.67 15.70
C TYR A 408 -15.46 21.97 16.80
N GLY A 409 -15.85 22.74 17.82
CA GLY A 409 -14.98 23.02 18.96
C GLY A 409 -14.59 21.75 19.73
N GLU A 410 -15.55 20.85 19.97
CA GLU A 410 -15.27 19.55 20.60
C GLU A 410 -14.28 18.74 19.76
N SER A 411 -14.47 18.71 18.44
CA SER A 411 -13.59 18.00 17.53
C SER A 411 -12.17 18.57 17.49
N LEU A 412 -12.01 19.88 17.65
CA LEU A 412 -10.71 20.54 17.77
C LEU A 412 -9.97 20.11 19.06
N LEU A 413 -10.67 20.06 20.21
CA LEU A 413 -10.07 19.56 21.47
C LEU A 413 -9.67 18.10 21.37
N GLU A 414 -10.49 17.29 20.75
CA GLU A 414 -10.21 15.87 20.51
C GLU A 414 -8.99 15.69 19.60
N LEU A 415 -8.94 16.44 18.53
CA LEU A 415 -7.81 16.39 17.59
C LEU A 415 -6.51 16.87 18.25
N HIS A 416 -6.55 17.96 19.03
CA HIS A 416 -5.42 18.39 19.85
C HIS A 416 -4.93 17.25 20.76
N THR A 417 -5.87 16.58 21.47
CA THR A 417 -5.52 15.45 22.35
C THR A 417 -4.83 14.32 21.60
N LEU A 418 -5.28 14.00 20.37
CA LEU A 418 -4.66 12.97 19.54
C LEU A 418 -3.24 13.37 19.10
N PHE A 419 -3.04 14.65 18.74
CA PHE A 419 -1.74 15.16 18.31
C PHE A 419 -0.72 15.18 19.44
N GLU A 420 -1.17 15.43 20.68
CA GLU A 420 -0.32 15.34 21.87
C GLU A 420 -0.12 13.89 22.38
N GLY A 421 -0.49 12.90 21.58
CA GLY A 421 -0.29 11.46 21.87
C GLY A 421 -1.29 10.89 22.86
N GLY A 422 -2.39 11.60 23.12
CA GLY A 422 -3.50 11.11 23.95
C GLY A 422 -4.46 10.22 23.18
N GLU A 423 -5.50 9.79 23.88
CA GLU A 423 -6.58 8.98 23.35
C GLU A 423 -7.93 9.66 23.61
N ILE A 424 -8.87 9.49 22.68
CA ILE A 424 -10.21 10.03 22.77
C ILE A 424 -11.25 8.91 22.71
N SER A 425 -12.46 9.17 23.21
CA SER A 425 -13.55 8.19 23.12
C SER A 425 -13.99 7.97 21.68
N LEU A 426 -14.16 6.70 21.29
CA LEU A 426 -14.68 6.32 19.99
C LEU A 426 -16.09 6.86 19.75
N THR A 427 -16.99 6.66 20.72
CA THR A 427 -18.37 7.11 20.69
C THR A 427 -18.59 8.26 21.67
N LYS A 428 -19.45 9.21 21.31
CA LYS A 428 -19.83 10.29 22.22
C LYS A 428 -21.03 9.91 23.08
N ASP A 429 -20.90 10.29 24.35
CA ASP A 429 -21.95 10.25 25.34
C ASP A 429 -21.82 11.47 26.28
N ARG A 430 -22.77 11.63 27.21
CA ARG A 430 -22.79 12.77 28.13
C ARG A 430 -21.57 12.79 29.08
N GLU A 431 -21.05 11.64 29.46
CA GLU A 431 -19.96 11.54 30.42
C GLU A 431 -18.63 12.04 29.80
N ASN A 432 -18.44 11.78 28.49
CA ASN A 432 -17.22 12.16 27.78
C ASN A 432 -17.33 13.44 26.94
N TRP A 433 -18.47 14.13 26.96
CA TRP A 433 -18.63 15.45 26.36
C TRP A 433 -17.95 16.53 27.22
N ASN A 434 -17.24 17.49 26.59
CA ASN A 434 -16.39 18.46 27.28
C ASN A 434 -16.91 19.89 27.21
N LEU A 435 -17.49 20.33 26.09
CA LEU A 435 -17.81 21.72 25.85
C LEU A 435 -19.22 22.13 26.32
N GLU A 436 -19.34 23.36 26.82
CA GLU A 436 -20.57 24.05 27.08
C GLU A 436 -20.57 25.39 26.33
N LEU A 437 -21.72 25.80 25.77
CA LEU A 437 -21.82 27.05 24.98
C LEU A 437 -21.25 28.27 25.71
N LYS A 438 -21.57 28.42 27.01
CA LYS A 438 -21.17 29.61 27.78
C LYS A 438 -19.68 29.68 28.10
N THR A 439 -18.98 28.56 28.13
CA THR A 439 -17.58 28.46 28.50
C THR A 439 -16.69 28.02 27.35
N MET A 440 -17.25 27.76 26.18
CA MET A 440 -16.60 27.19 25.01
C MET A 440 -15.32 27.93 24.64
N VAL A 441 -15.36 29.25 24.51
CA VAL A 441 -14.21 30.07 24.09
C VAL A 441 -13.05 29.93 25.07
N LYS A 442 -13.33 29.92 26.38
CA LYS A 442 -12.33 29.72 27.42
C LYS A 442 -11.74 28.32 27.35
N GLN A 443 -12.58 27.30 27.23
CA GLN A 443 -12.15 25.88 27.16
C GLN A 443 -11.29 25.61 25.93
N LEU A 444 -11.60 26.22 24.78
CA LEU A 444 -10.81 26.11 23.55
C LEU A 444 -9.46 26.80 23.70
N LYS A 445 -9.40 28.00 24.34
CA LYS A 445 -8.13 28.71 24.58
C LYS A 445 -7.22 27.97 25.57
N GLU A 446 -7.80 27.35 26.60
CA GLU A 446 -7.07 26.58 27.61
C GLU A 446 -6.68 25.19 27.12
N LYS A 447 -7.15 24.78 25.92
CA LYS A 447 -6.96 23.43 25.38
C LYS A 447 -7.26 22.35 26.42
N LYS A 448 -8.45 22.43 27.01
CA LYS A 448 -8.85 21.57 28.11
C LYS A 448 -8.72 20.09 27.76
N ALA A 449 -8.13 19.32 28.66
CA ALA A 449 -7.98 17.87 28.50
C ALA A 449 -9.33 17.17 28.26
N VAL A 450 -9.40 16.32 27.25
CA VAL A 450 -10.60 15.59 26.85
C VAL A 450 -10.86 14.42 27.81
N LYS A 451 -12.10 14.26 28.19
CA LYS A 451 -12.55 13.12 29.01
C LYS A 451 -12.49 11.82 28.19
N LYS A 452 -11.96 10.77 28.82
CA LYS A 452 -11.92 9.42 28.22
C LYS A 452 -13.26 8.72 28.36
N GLY A 453 -13.58 7.85 27.40
CA GLY A 453 -14.75 6.98 27.42
C GLY A 453 -14.40 5.53 27.70
N LYS A 454 -15.36 4.63 27.44
CA LYS A 454 -15.16 3.18 27.62
C LYS A 454 -14.20 2.58 26.59
N HIS A 455 -14.30 3.04 25.34
CA HIS A 455 -13.45 2.62 24.22
C HIS A 455 -12.70 3.83 23.69
N ASN A 456 -11.40 3.87 23.89
CA ASN A 456 -10.58 4.99 23.49
C ASN A 456 -9.75 4.60 22.27
N ILE A 457 -9.48 5.57 21.42
CA ILE A 457 -8.77 5.45 20.16
C ILE A 457 -7.69 6.51 20.07
N SER A 458 -6.59 6.14 19.45
CA SER A 458 -5.40 6.98 19.25
C SER A 458 -5.33 7.59 17.85
N TYR A 459 -4.38 8.49 17.63
CA TYR A 459 -4.04 9.01 16.31
C TYR A 459 -3.72 7.88 15.31
N LYS A 460 -2.91 6.89 15.72
CA LYS A 460 -2.59 5.72 14.89
C LYS A 460 -3.81 4.92 14.45
N ASP A 461 -4.81 4.80 15.31
CA ASP A 461 -6.04 4.08 14.94
C ASP A 461 -6.83 4.82 13.87
N TYR A 462 -6.82 6.17 13.87
CA TYR A 462 -7.36 6.96 12.77
C TYR A 462 -6.59 6.77 11.47
N LEU A 463 -5.26 6.76 11.52
CA LEU A 463 -4.45 6.47 10.32
C LEU A 463 -4.79 5.11 9.73
N LYS A 464 -4.96 4.06 10.56
CA LYS A 464 -5.40 2.73 10.09
C LYS A 464 -6.74 2.78 9.37
N VAL A 465 -7.70 3.54 9.92
CA VAL A 465 -9.01 3.72 9.27
C VAL A 465 -8.88 4.43 7.94
N LEU A 466 -8.13 5.52 7.88
CA LEU A 466 -7.92 6.28 6.64
C LEU A 466 -7.18 5.44 5.58
N LEU A 467 -6.16 4.68 5.97
CA LEU A 467 -5.48 3.72 5.09
C LEU A 467 -6.44 2.63 4.62
N PHE A 468 -7.26 2.11 5.53
CA PHE A 468 -8.28 1.11 5.21
C PHE A 468 -9.32 1.65 4.23
N MET A 469 -9.76 2.90 4.37
CA MET A 469 -10.68 3.56 3.44
C MET A 469 -10.09 3.75 2.03
N LYS A 470 -8.78 3.96 1.93
CA LYS A 470 -8.06 3.93 0.63
C LYS A 470 -8.07 2.54 -0.01
N GLY A 471 -8.26 1.51 0.78
CA GLY A 471 -8.37 0.14 0.32
C GLY A 471 -7.06 -0.40 -0.28
N ASN A 472 -7.21 -1.49 -1.03
CA ASN A 472 -6.11 -2.14 -1.75
C ASN A 472 -5.88 -1.43 -3.11
N SER A 473 -5.84 -0.08 -3.09
CA SER A 473 -5.77 0.72 -4.30
C SER A 473 -4.38 0.66 -4.92
N THR A 474 -4.34 0.65 -6.23
CA THR A 474 -3.10 0.74 -7.01
C THR A 474 -2.27 1.96 -6.60
N ILE A 475 -2.93 3.11 -6.35
CA ILE A 475 -2.24 4.33 -5.94
C ILE A 475 -1.52 4.20 -4.60
N LEU A 476 -2.06 3.43 -3.64
CA LEU A 476 -1.41 3.18 -2.36
C LEU A 476 -0.12 2.39 -2.55
N CYS A 477 -0.14 1.37 -3.43
CA CYS A 477 1.06 0.60 -3.77
C CYS A 477 2.14 1.47 -4.41
N TYR A 478 1.77 2.32 -5.36
CA TYR A 478 2.71 3.24 -5.99
C TYR A 478 3.28 4.27 -5.01
N ARG A 479 2.48 4.80 -4.07
CA ARG A 479 3.01 5.69 -3.01
C ARG A 479 3.95 4.96 -2.05
N MET A 480 3.71 3.68 -1.75
CA MET A 480 4.70 2.88 -1.01
C MET A 480 6.01 2.77 -1.78
N MET A 481 5.95 2.49 -3.08
CA MET A 481 7.13 2.43 -3.95
C MET A 481 7.85 3.78 -4.03
N ASP A 482 7.14 4.91 -4.04
CA ASP A 482 7.74 6.25 -4.00
C ASP A 482 8.63 6.43 -2.76
N ILE A 483 8.08 6.10 -1.57
CA ILE A 483 8.84 6.19 -0.31
C ILE A 483 10.02 5.23 -0.30
N MET A 484 9.80 3.99 -0.74
CA MET A 484 10.85 2.98 -0.83
C MET A 484 11.99 3.45 -1.74
N GLN A 485 11.66 3.92 -2.94
CA GLN A 485 12.62 4.45 -3.89
C GLN A 485 13.47 5.58 -3.30
N GLU A 486 12.82 6.61 -2.78
CA GLU A 486 13.54 7.78 -2.30
C GLU A 486 14.35 7.50 -1.02
N ASN A 487 13.83 6.66 -0.12
CA ASN A 487 14.57 6.27 1.07
C ASN A 487 15.80 5.39 0.77
N ILE A 488 15.78 4.62 -0.32
CA ILE A 488 16.94 3.84 -0.76
C ILE A 488 17.89 4.71 -1.56
N ALA A 489 17.36 5.59 -2.42
CA ALA A 489 18.17 6.53 -3.22
C ALA A 489 19.04 7.46 -2.35
N CYS A 490 18.65 7.74 -1.10
CA CYS A 490 19.51 8.45 -0.14
C CYS A 490 20.86 7.76 0.11
N LYS A 491 20.91 6.43 0.01
CA LYS A 491 22.13 5.62 0.19
C LYS A 491 22.69 5.14 -1.15
N GLU A 492 21.82 4.77 -2.06
CA GLU A 492 22.14 4.16 -3.35
C GLU A 492 21.67 5.05 -4.49
N ALA A 493 22.54 6.00 -4.86
CA ALA A 493 22.23 6.96 -5.92
C ALA A 493 21.78 6.26 -7.22
N GLY A 494 20.66 6.73 -7.77
CA GLY A 494 20.11 6.18 -9.01
C GLY A 494 19.23 4.93 -8.85
N PHE A 495 18.90 4.54 -7.62
CA PHE A 495 17.91 3.49 -7.39
C PHE A 495 16.52 3.93 -7.89
N LEU A 496 15.87 3.06 -8.67
CA LEU A 496 14.52 3.28 -9.22
C LEU A 496 13.69 2.00 -9.09
N MET A 497 12.55 2.09 -8.44
CA MET A 497 11.63 0.94 -8.28
C MET A 497 11.12 0.39 -9.62
N GLU A 498 11.00 1.24 -10.64
CA GLU A 498 10.59 0.83 -11.99
C GLU A 498 11.56 -0.14 -12.66
N ASN A 499 12.82 -0.14 -12.22
CA ASN A 499 13.85 -1.04 -12.74
C ASN A 499 13.96 -2.34 -11.94
N CYS A 500 13.43 -2.39 -10.73
CA CYS A 500 13.53 -3.56 -9.86
C CYS A 500 12.74 -4.73 -10.42
N LEU A 501 13.41 -5.88 -10.59
CA LEU A 501 12.85 -7.08 -11.20
C LEU A 501 12.24 -8.01 -10.14
N PHE A 502 11.02 -8.47 -10.39
CA PHE A 502 10.35 -9.53 -9.65
C PHE A 502 10.61 -10.90 -10.27
N SER A 503 10.58 -10.97 -11.59
CA SER A 503 10.85 -12.21 -12.32
C SER A 503 11.49 -11.91 -13.67
N TYR A 504 12.14 -12.90 -14.23
CA TYR A 504 12.75 -12.84 -15.55
C TYR A 504 12.83 -14.23 -16.15
N LYS A 505 12.97 -14.30 -17.46
CA LYS A 505 13.27 -15.52 -18.17
C LYS A 505 14.78 -15.62 -18.37
N TRP A 506 15.34 -16.72 -17.93
CA TRP A 506 16.76 -17.01 -18.04
C TRP A 506 16.98 -17.90 -19.25
N GLU A 507 17.74 -17.42 -20.23
CA GLU A 507 18.05 -18.12 -21.46
C GLU A 507 19.55 -18.46 -21.53
N GLY A 508 19.87 -19.76 -21.60
CA GLY A 508 21.23 -20.26 -21.70
C GLY A 508 21.48 -21.02 -22.98
N SER A 509 22.64 -20.76 -23.61
CA SER A 509 23.18 -21.59 -24.70
C SER A 509 24.44 -22.30 -24.24
N LEU A 510 24.36 -23.63 -24.17
CA LEU A 510 25.46 -24.49 -23.76
C LEU A 510 25.95 -25.33 -24.95
N SER A 511 27.20 -25.76 -24.94
CA SER A 511 27.74 -26.69 -25.92
C SER A 511 28.44 -27.87 -25.24
N PHE A 512 28.21 -29.07 -25.78
CA PHE A 512 28.89 -30.32 -25.42
C PHE A 512 29.39 -30.97 -26.69
N GLY A 513 30.70 -30.98 -26.90
CA GLY A 513 31.28 -31.40 -28.16
C GLY A 513 30.77 -30.58 -29.35
N SER A 514 30.14 -31.24 -30.31
CA SER A 514 29.53 -30.60 -31.48
C SER A 514 28.06 -30.20 -31.27
N VAL A 515 27.46 -30.64 -30.17
CA VAL A 515 26.03 -30.43 -29.86
C VAL A 515 25.84 -29.09 -29.16
N LYS A 516 24.93 -28.23 -29.69
CA LYS A 516 24.50 -26.99 -29.07
C LYS A 516 23.12 -27.21 -28.45
N MET A 517 22.95 -26.82 -27.19
CA MET A 517 21.74 -26.94 -26.42
C MET A 517 21.29 -25.57 -25.99
N LYS A 518 19.98 -25.30 -26.06
CA LYS A 518 19.36 -24.08 -25.56
C LYS A 518 18.43 -24.44 -24.43
N PHE A 519 18.45 -23.65 -23.37
CA PHE A 519 17.64 -23.80 -22.19
C PHE A 519 16.94 -22.49 -21.88
N GLU A 520 15.69 -22.58 -21.45
CA GLU A 520 14.87 -21.46 -21.05
C GLU A 520 14.23 -21.80 -19.71
N LYS A 521 14.31 -20.88 -18.75
CA LYS A 521 13.70 -21.08 -17.43
C LYS A 521 13.15 -19.77 -16.91
N GLN A 522 11.88 -19.78 -16.50
CA GLN A 522 11.27 -18.69 -15.74
C GLN A 522 11.76 -18.78 -14.30
N VAL A 523 12.20 -17.64 -13.76
CA VAL A 523 12.73 -17.51 -12.38
C VAL A 523 12.01 -16.32 -11.73
N SER A 524 11.52 -16.49 -10.50
CA SER A 524 10.75 -15.46 -9.77
C SER A 524 10.95 -15.61 -8.26
N TYR A 525 10.78 -14.48 -7.57
CA TYR A 525 10.65 -14.47 -6.12
C TYR A 525 9.34 -15.10 -5.65
#